data_4d1429c7379c2ea1b79140de8e2433ea
#
_entry.id   4d1429c7379c2ea1b79140de8e2433ea
#
_cell.length_a   1.000
_cell.length_b   1.000
_cell.length_c   1.000
_cell.angle_alpha   90.00
_cell.angle_beta   90.00
_cell.angle_gamma   90.00
#
_symmetry.space_group_name_H-M   'P 1'
#
loop_
_entity.id
_entity.type
_entity.pdbx_description
1 polymer ?
#
loop_
_entity_poly.entity_id
_entity_poly.type
_entity_poly.pdbx_seq_one_letter_code
_entity_poly.pdbx_strand_id
1 'polypeptide(L)'
;MFNIKELMEVTEARKLNDFKIDDNKTFVISTDTRVINKNNVYLPLVGEKFDGHSFIENAIKNSDVEVYFTNNEKYNFKNALGLLVKDTKEAYLKLAKYYKDKINPITIAVTGSCGKTTTKEMLYSVLSQKYKTHKTKLNHNNEIGFAQTIFSLKPDVQILIVEMGMRGLNEIDLIVKYANPNYSIITNVLTAHIGRLGSRENIAKAKCEVTHYMKEPKTAIVNNDPIILENITDKNINVITFDINSPNLKIISQEESKSVFEYKNNLYKLNIEGVYNIQNALSAIELGLILKLSPKEIANGLEEFKPFGMRWNVEKYNDNKLTIVNDCYNANPDSMKAAIKTFFEIYKNKKNVLVLGDMGELGENEIVYHRELGEFLNNFEFDTLITIGHLAKNINIASKNKNKIHFNDLNECKNYIFDKIKEGNVLIKASRSMEFEKLTEGVAK
;
A
#
# COMPACT_ATOMS: atom_id res chain seq x y z
N MET A 1 -16.53 -20.24 -0.77
CA MET A 1 -17.52 -20.59 -1.81
C MET A 1 -18.91 -20.32 -1.27
N PHE A 2 -19.86 -19.99 -2.13
CA PHE A 2 -21.23 -19.58 -1.81
C PHE A 2 -22.23 -20.45 -2.58
N ASN A 3 -23.29 -20.90 -1.92
CA ASN A 3 -24.45 -21.42 -2.62
C ASN A 3 -25.45 -20.29 -2.97
N ILE A 4 -26.47 -20.58 -3.78
CA ILE A 4 -27.45 -19.57 -4.24
C ILE A 4 -28.20 -18.92 -3.08
N LYS A 5 -28.55 -19.69 -2.05
CA LYS A 5 -29.25 -19.17 -0.86
C LYS A 5 -28.40 -18.12 -0.14
N GLU A 6 -27.12 -18.44 0.13
CA GLU A 6 -26.19 -17.50 0.75
C GLU A 6 -26.00 -16.21 -0.10
N LEU A 7 -25.88 -16.36 -1.43
CA LEU A 7 -25.78 -15.21 -2.32
C LEU A 7 -26.99 -14.27 -2.19
N MET A 8 -28.19 -14.84 -2.21
CA MET A 8 -29.42 -14.05 -2.11
C MET A 8 -29.64 -13.43 -0.73
N GLU A 9 -29.44 -14.21 0.34
CA GLU A 9 -29.64 -13.72 1.71
C GLU A 9 -28.67 -12.59 2.08
N VAL A 10 -27.37 -12.77 1.77
CA VAL A 10 -26.32 -11.79 2.09
C VAL A 10 -26.49 -10.48 1.33
N THR A 11 -26.92 -10.57 0.07
CA THR A 11 -27.02 -9.39 -0.81
C THR A 11 -28.43 -8.83 -0.92
N GLU A 12 -29.43 -9.51 -0.32
CA GLU A 12 -30.87 -9.19 -0.46
C GLU A 12 -31.31 -9.23 -1.94
N ALA A 13 -30.65 -10.09 -2.73
CA ALA A 13 -30.94 -10.21 -4.15
C ALA A 13 -32.27 -10.91 -4.43
N ARG A 14 -32.98 -10.48 -5.49
CA ARG A 14 -34.10 -11.22 -6.06
C ARG A 14 -33.74 -11.87 -7.39
N LYS A 15 -34.37 -13.01 -7.68
CA LYS A 15 -34.20 -13.66 -9.00
C LYS A 15 -34.86 -12.83 -10.09
N LEU A 16 -34.19 -12.71 -11.22
CA LEU A 16 -34.76 -12.08 -12.43
C LEU A 16 -35.52 -13.08 -13.32
N ASN A 17 -35.22 -14.39 -13.17
CA ASN A 17 -35.84 -15.44 -13.95
C ASN A 17 -35.83 -16.77 -13.16
N ASP A 18 -36.47 -17.79 -13.72
CA ASP A 18 -36.62 -19.11 -13.10
C ASP A 18 -35.57 -20.12 -13.59
N PHE A 19 -34.40 -19.68 -14.04
CA PHE A 19 -33.29 -20.54 -14.39
C PHE A 19 -32.88 -21.40 -13.18
N LYS A 20 -32.86 -22.72 -13.38
CA LYS A 20 -32.63 -23.70 -12.29
C LYS A 20 -31.15 -23.92 -12.09
N ILE A 21 -30.71 -23.81 -10.87
CA ILE A 21 -29.37 -24.16 -10.39
C ILE A 21 -29.52 -25.25 -9.34
N ASP A 22 -28.58 -26.20 -9.35
CA ASP A 22 -28.47 -27.21 -8.27
C ASP A 22 -28.20 -26.52 -6.93
N ASP A 23 -29.07 -26.71 -5.94
CA ASP A 23 -28.99 -26.09 -4.62
C ASP A 23 -27.69 -26.41 -3.86
N ASN A 24 -27.06 -27.55 -4.18
CA ASN A 24 -25.78 -27.97 -3.57
C ASN A 24 -24.58 -27.35 -4.27
N LYS A 25 -24.76 -26.71 -5.43
CA LYS A 25 -23.67 -26.12 -6.17
C LYS A 25 -23.13 -24.89 -5.45
N THR A 26 -21.81 -24.78 -5.37
CA THR A 26 -21.13 -23.64 -4.77
C THR A 26 -20.28 -22.91 -5.80
N PHE A 27 -20.17 -21.60 -5.63
CA PHE A 27 -19.54 -20.69 -6.57
C PHE A 27 -18.48 -19.82 -5.89
N VAL A 28 -17.55 -19.33 -6.70
CA VAL A 28 -16.59 -18.30 -6.35
C VAL A 28 -16.98 -17.00 -7.05
N ILE A 29 -16.88 -15.87 -6.36
CA ILE A 29 -17.18 -14.57 -6.95
C ILE A 29 -16.05 -14.13 -7.88
N SER A 30 -16.39 -13.68 -9.08
CA SER A 30 -15.44 -13.05 -10.00
C SER A 30 -16.01 -11.77 -10.60
N THR A 31 -15.16 -10.76 -10.70
CA THR A 31 -15.45 -9.48 -11.37
C THR A 31 -14.72 -9.35 -12.71
N ASP A 32 -13.93 -10.36 -13.09
CA ASP A 32 -13.07 -10.34 -14.28
C ASP A 32 -13.44 -11.47 -15.25
N THR A 33 -14.01 -11.11 -16.40
CA THR A 33 -14.47 -12.05 -17.44
C THR A 33 -13.33 -12.73 -18.20
N ARG A 34 -12.08 -12.30 -18.06
CA ARG A 34 -10.90 -12.90 -18.71
C ARG A 34 -10.45 -14.21 -18.06
N VAL A 35 -10.80 -14.38 -16.77
CA VAL A 35 -10.40 -15.55 -15.94
C VAL A 35 -11.59 -16.30 -15.37
N ILE A 36 -12.82 -15.97 -15.78
CA ILE A 36 -14.06 -16.55 -15.26
C ILE A 36 -14.35 -17.89 -15.93
N ASN A 37 -15.05 -18.78 -15.22
CA ASN A 37 -15.51 -20.07 -15.71
C ASN A 37 -16.86 -20.47 -15.06
N LYS A 38 -17.43 -21.62 -15.43
CA LYS A 38 -18.72 -22.14 -14.93
C LYS A 38 -18.87 -22.29 -13.41
N ASN A 39 -17.77 -22.27 -12.66
CA ASN A 39 -17.80 -22.34 -11.20
C ASN A 39 -17.81 -20.95 -10.55
N ASN A 40 -17.90 -19.89 -11.37
CA ASN A 40 -17.95 -18.53 -10.88
C ASN A 40 -19.36 -17.95 -10.97
N VAL A 41 -19.63 -17.03 -10.05
CA VAL A 41 -20.67 -16.01 -10.23
C VAL A 41 -20.02 -14.76 -10.80
N TYR A 42 -20.53 -14.26 -11.89
CA TYR A 42 -20.08 -12.99 -12.42
C TYR A 42 -20.75 -11.82 -11.71
N LEU A 43 -19.96 -10.96 -11.10
CA LEU A 43 -20.44 -9.76 -10.42
C LEU A 43 -19.85 -8.51 -11.13
N PRO A 44 -20.65 -7.83 -11.99
CA PRO A 44 -20.19 -6.68 -12.71
C PRO A 44 -20.01 -5.49 -11.78
N LEU A 45 -18.88 -4.79 -11.89
CA LEU A 45 -18.62 -3.55 -11.20
C LEU A 45 -18.77 -2.37 -12.17
N VAL A 46 -19.23 -1.23 -11.65
CA VAL A 46 -19.34 0.02 -12.40
C VAL A 46 -18.28 0.99 -11.88
N GLY A 47 -17.46 1.50 -12.77
CA GLY A 47 -16.48 2.55 -12.52
C GLY A 47 -16.78 3.81 -13.33
N GLU A 48 -16.01 4.86 -13.17
CA GLU A 48 -16.22 6.16 -13.86
C GLU A 48 -16.24 6.05 -15.39
N LYS A 49 -15.40 5.17 -15.96
CA LYS A 49 -15.25 5.01 -17.44
C LYS A 49 -15.59 3.61 -17.93
N PHE A 50 -16.19 2.77 -17.07
CA PHE A 50 -16.35 1.36 -17.33
C PHE A 50 -17.63 0.85 -16.67
N ASP A 51 -18.45 0.10 -17.43
CA ASP A 51 -19.62 -0.63 -16.91
C ASP A 51 -19.48 -2.12 -17.19
N GLY A 52 -19.23 -2.89 -16.13
CA GLY A 52 -19.06 -4.33 -16.17
C GLY A 52 -20.30 -5.08 -16.65
N HIS A 53 -21.49 -4.48 -16.60
CA HIS A 53 -22.73 -5.11 -17.08
C HIS A 53 -22.69 -5.43 -18.59
N SER A 54 -21.95 -4.67 -19.38
CA SER A 54 -21.76 -4.92 -20.81
C SER A 54 -21.10 -6.27 -21.12
N PHE A 55 -20.46 -6.91 -20.14
CA PHE A 55 -19.78 -8.19 -20.30
C PHE A 55 -20.60 -9.40 -19.80
N ILE A 56 -21.81 -9.22 -19.24
CA ILE A 56 -22.64 -10.32 -18.72
C ILE A 56 -22.90 -11.34 -19.81
N GLU A 57 -23.37 -10.88 -20.99
CA GLU A 57 -23.69 -11.78 -22.09
C GLU A 57 -22.46 -12.59 -22.57
N ASN A 58 -21.30 -11.93 -22.61
CA ASN A 58 -20.03 -12.58 -22.97
C ASN A 58 -19.64 -13.65 -21.93
N ALA A 59 -19.75 -13.36 -20.62
CA ALA A 59 -19.47 -14.31 -19.56
C ALA A 59 -20.36 -15.57 -19.65
N ILE A 60 -21.64 -15.39 -19.95
CA ILE A 60 -22.59 -16.49 -20.12
C ILE A 60 -22.24 -17.33 -21.36
N LYS A 61 -22.00 -16.69 -22.53
CA LYS A 61 -21.78 -17.39 -23.80
C LYS A 61 -20.42 -18.06 -23.92
N ASN A 62 -19.38 -17.42 -23.43
CA ASN A 62 -18.00 -17.84 -23.70
C ASN A 62 -17.32 -18.54 -22.49
N SER A 63 -17.93 -18.45 -21.30
CA SER A 63 -17.35 -19.02 -20.07
C SER A 63 -18.33 -19.87 -19.29
N ASP A 64 -19.52 -20.18 -19.87
CA ASP A 64 -20.56 -21.03 -19.28
C ASP A 64 -20.98 -20.57 -17.87
N VAL A 65 -20.98 -19.25 -17.62
CA VAL A 65 -21.39 -18.69 -16.34
C VAL A 65 -22.90 -18.92 -16.18
N GLU A 66 -23.28 -19.59 -15.11
CA GLU A 66 -24.68 -19.91 -14.82
C GLU A 66 -25.37 -18.90 -13.91
N VAL A 67 -24.60 -18.06 -13.20
CA VAL A 67 -25.11 -17.08 -12.23
C VAL A 67 -24.40 -15.75 -12.39
N TYR A 68 -25.15 -14.68 -12.45
CA TYR A 68 -24.61 -13.31 -12.49
C TYR A 68 -25.42 -12.36 -11.63
N PHE A 69 -24.76 -11.30 -11.15
CA PHE A 69 -25.43 -10.16 -10.51
C PHE A 69 -25.72 -9.05 -11.51
N THR A 70 -26.72 -8.23 -11.21
CA THR A 70 -26.99 -6.98 -11.93
C THR A 70 -27.80 -6.04 -11.02
N ASN A 71 -27.71 -4.74 -11.30
CA ASN A 71 -28.58 -3.72 -10.70
C ASN A 71 -29.62 -3.16 -11.69
N ASN A 72 -29.78 -3.82 -12.87
CA ASN A 72 -30.67 -3.33 -13.92
C ASN A 72 -31.40 -4.50 -14.59
N GLU A 73 -32.73 -4.48 -14.54
CA GLU A 73 -33.62 -5.54 -15.06
C GLU A 73 -33.49 -5.80 -16.57
N LYS A 74 -32.96 -4.84 -17.33
CA LYS A 74 -32.73 -5.03 -18.78
C LYS A 74 -31.75 -6.20 -19.08
N TYR A 75 -30.86 -6.52 -18.14
CA TYR A 75 -29.92 -7.62 -18.26
C TYR A 75 -30.54 -8.94 -17.75
N ASN A 76 -31.66 -9.33 -18.34
CA ASN A 76 -32.34 -10.60 -18.02
C ASN A 76 -32.10 -11.64 -19.11
N PHE A 77 -31.14 -12.52 -18.88
CA PHE A 77 -30.74 -13.60 -19.80
C PHE A 77 -31.35 -14.91 -19.35
N LYS A 78 -32.16 -15.57 -20.22
CA LYS A 78 -32.89 -16.80 -19.88
C LYS A 78 -32.02 -18.04 -19.67
N ASN A 79 -30.79 -18.03 -20.13
CA ASN A 79 -29.83 -19.14 -20.08
C ASN A 79 -28.86 -19.08 -18.90
N ALA A 80 -29.08 -18.17 -17.94
CA ALA A 80 -28.36 -18.06 -16.67
C ALA A 80 -29.26 -17.40 -15.62
N LEU A 81 -29.00 -17.67 -14.33
CA LEU A 81 -29.70 -17.06 -13.21
C LEU A 81 -29.22 -15.64 -12.97
N GLY A 82 -30.07 -14.66 -13.21
CA GLY A 82 -29.81 -13.28 -12.84
C GLY A 82 -30.22 -12.98 -11.41
N LEU A 83 -29.32 -12.40 -10.62
CA LEU A 83 -29.54 -11.95 -9.26
C LEU A 83 -29.57 -10.40 -9.25
N LEU A 84 -30.75 -9.81 -9.06
CA LEU A 84 -30.93 -8.37 -9.03
C LEU A 84 -30.67 -7.82 -7.63
N VAL A 85 -29.78 -6.84 -7.55
CA VAL A 85 -29.43 -6.09 -6.33
C VAL A 85 -29.59 -4.59 -6.57
N LYS A 86 -29.57 -3.79 -5.51
CA LYS A 86 -29.62 -2.32 -5.61
C LYS A 86 -28.30 -1.76 -6.15
N ASP A 87 -27.17 -2.30 -5.67
CA ASP A 87 -25.83 -1.88 -6.02
C ASP A 87 -24.89 -3.09 -6.04
N THR A 88 -24.23 -3.34 -7.16
CA THR A 88 -23.34 -4.49 -7.32
C THR A 88 -22.04 -4.36 -6.53
N LYS A 89 -21.52 -3.13 -6.33
CA LYS A 89 -20.35 -2.89 -5.49
C LYS A 89 -20.68 -3.15 -4.01
N GLU A 90 -21.84 -2.70 -3.53
CA GLU A 90 -22.27 -3.01 -2.17
C GLU A 90 -22.48 -4.51 -1.97
N ALA A 91 -23.09 -5.21 -2.93
CA ALA A 91 -23.25 -6.66 -2.92
C ALA A 91 -21.89 -7.37 -2.84
N TYR A 92 -20.90 -6.91 -3.60
CA TYR A 92 -19.54 -7.43 -3.58
C TYR A 92 -18.88 -7.31 -2.20
N LEU A 93 -19.02 -6.15 -1.56
CA LEU A 93 -18.48 -5.88 -0.22
C LEU A 93 -19.23 -6.68 0.88
N LYS A 94 -20.56 -6.80 0.80
CA LYS A 94 -21.36 -7.64 1.71
C LYS A 94 -20.93 -9.10 1.63
N LEU A 95 -20.74 -9.64 0.44
CA LEU A 95 -20.26 -11.01 0.22
C LEU A 95 -18.83 -11.20 0.75
N ALA A 96 -17.94 -10.23 0.52
CA ALA A 96 -16.59 -10.27 1.08
C ALA A 96 -16.62 -10.30 2.61
N LYS A 97 -17.40 -9.41 3.24
CA LYS A 97 -17.57 -9.41 4.70
C LYS A 97 -18.08 -10.75 5.22
N TYR A 98 -19.14 -11.29 4.60
CA TYR A 98 -19.72 -12.58 4.99
C TYR A 98 -18.68 -13.71 4.92
N TYR A 99 -17.91 -13.79 3.82
CA TYR A 99 -16.88 -14.80 3.67
C TYR A 99 -15.75 -14.66 4.70
N LYS A 100 -15.29 -13.43 4.97
CA LYS A 100 -14.32 -13.14 6.01
C LYS A 100 -14.86 -13.55 7.40
N ASP A 101 -16.09 -13.17 7.72
CA ASP A 101 -16.70 -13.48 9.02
C ASP A 101 -16.91 -15.00 9.22
N LYS A 102 -17.11 -15.76 8.14
CA LYS A 102 -17.18 -17.22 8.17
C LYS A 102 -15.82 -17.87 8.49
N ILE A 103 -14.70 -17.28 8.03
CA ILE A 103 -13.34 -17.71 8.38
C ILE A 103 -12.92 -17.15 9.74
N ASN A 104 -13.39 -15.96 10.07
CA ASN A 104 -13.17 -15.22 11.31
C ASN A 104 -11.69 -15.04 11.72
N PRO A 105 -10.81 -14.56 10.80
CA PRO A 105 -9.41 -14.30 11.14
C PRO A 105 -9.29 -13.08 12.03
N ILE A 106 -8.23 -13.03 12.85
CA ILE A 106 -7.80 -11.78 13.48
C ILE A 106 -7.44 -10.81 12.35
N THR A 107 -8.15 -9.70 12.28
CA THR A 107 -8.01 -8.72 11.19
C THR A 107 -7.22 -7.51 11.65
N ILE A 108 -6.17 -7.18 10.92
CA ILE A 108 -5.28 -6.05 11.16
C ILE A 108 -5.39 -5.08 9.98
N ALA A 109 -5.77 -3.84 10.24
CA ALA A 109 -5.84 -2.78 9.24
C ALA A 109 -4.60 -1.88 9.31
N VAL A 110 -3.98 -1.57 8.17
CA VAL A 110 -2.77 -0.75 8.10
C VAL A 110 -3.01 0.44 7.18
N THR A 111 -2.84 1.65 7.70
CA THR A 111 -2.89 2.89 6.93
C THR A 111 -1.77 3.85 7.30
N GLY A 112 -1.69 4.98 6.62
CA GLY A 112 -0.74 6.06 6.85
C GLY A 112 -0.39 6.82 5.57
N SER A 113 0.31 7.91 5.67
CA SER A 113 0.78 8.68 4.52
C SER A 113 1.88 7.92 3.77
N CYS A 114 2.90 7.46 4.50
CA CYS A 114 4.03 6.68 4.01
C CYS A 114 4.18 5.38 4.82
N GLY A 115 4.89 4.39 4.28
CA GLY A 115 5.27 3.18 5.01
C GLY A 115 4.20 2.08 5.08
N LYS A 116 2.96 2.28 4.67
CA LYS A 116 1.86 1.28 4.71
C LYS A 116 2.27 -0.10 4.18
N THR A 117 2.75 -0.16 2.96
CA THR A 117 3.13 -1.43 2.32
C THR A 117 4.32 -2.07 3.02
N THR A 118 5.34 -1.28 3.37
CA THR A 118 6.51 -1.77 4.11
C THR A 118 6.09 -2.35 5.45
N THR A 119 5.26 -1.64 6.21
CA THR A 119 4.70 -2.13 7.48
C THR A 119 3.88 -3.40 7.31
N LYS A 120 3.00 -3.45 6.30
CA LYS A 120 2.22 -4.66 5.95
C LYS A 120 3.14 -5.86 5.67
N GLU A 121 4.21 -5.65 4.91
CA GLU A 121 5.16 -6.71 4.59
C GLU A 121 5.98 -7.16 5.82
N MET A 122 6.42 -6.21 6.68
CA MET A 122 7.09 -6.53 7.94
C MET A 122 6.16 -7.29 8.89
N LEU A 123 4.91 -6.86 9.04
CA LEU A 123 3.89 -7.57 9.81
C LEU A 123 3.68 -8.99 9.29
N TYR A 124 3.57 -9.14 7.97
CA TYR A 124 3.41 -10.47 7.38
C TYR A 124 4.59 -11.37 7.70
N SER A 125 5.82 -10.87 7.55
CA SER A 125 7.03 -11.63 7.85
C SER A 125 7.12 -12.03 9.34
N VAL A 126 6.82 -11.09 10.23
CA VAL A 126 6.82 -11.32 11.70
C VAL A 126 5.72 -12.29 12.11
N LEU A 127 4.47 -12.04 11.72
CA LEU A 127 3.33 -12.83 12.19
C LEU A 127 3.31 -14.23 11.58
N SER A 128 3.89 -14.42 10.39
CA SER A 128 4.02 -15.72 9.74
C SER A 128 4.99 -16.67 10.46
N GLN A 129 5.81 -16.17 11.40
CA GLN A 129 6.64 -17.01 12.26
C GLN A 129 5.81 -17.92 13.18
N LYS A 130 4.56 -17.55 13.43
CA LYS A 130 3.69 -18.29 14.36
C LYS A 130 2.30 -18.60 13.81
N TYR A 131 1.76 -17.77 12.92
CA TYR A 131 0.38 -17.84 12.48
C TYR A 131 0.27 -18.05 10.97
N LYS A 132 -0.79 -18.72 10.51
CA LYS A 132 -1.16 -18.74 9.10
C LYS A 132 -1.71 -17.37 8.70
N THR A 133 -0.85 -16.54 8.10
CA THR A 133 -1.12 -15.14 7.82
C THR A 133 -1.43 -14.91 6.34
N HIS A 134 -2.43 -14.09 6.06
CA HIS A 134 -2.77 -13.60 4.73
C HIS A 134 -2.71 -12.08 4.70
N LYS A 135 -2.40 -11.48 3.55
CA LYS A 135 -2.26 -10.02 3.40
C LYS A 135 -2.78 -9.51 2.07
N THR A 136 -3.11 -8.24 2.03
CA THR A 136 -3.35 -7.50 0.78
C THR A 136 -2.17 -7.66 -0.17
N LYS A 137 -2.46 -8.09 -1.41
CA LYS A 137 -1.47 -8.22 -2.48
C LYS A 137 -1.28 -6.90 -3.21
N LEU A 138 -0.05 -6.62 -3.64
CA LEU A 138 0.29 -5.43 -4.42
C LEU A 138 -0.25 -4.14 -3.78
N ASN A 139 -0.95 -3.33 -4.57
CA ASN A 139 -1.59 -2.07 -4.18
C ASN A 139 -3.12 -2.19 -4.13
N HIS A 140 -3.68 -3.39 -3.84
CA HIS A 140 -5.11 -3.63 -3.70
C HIS A 140 -5.66 -3.03 -2.40
N ASN A 141 -5.44 -1.74 -2.17
CA ASN A 141 -5.71 -1.03 -0.94
C ASN A 141 -6.95 -0.13 -0.95
N ASN A 142 -7.79 -0.28 -1.98
CA ASN A 142 -9.13 0.30 -2.05
C ASN A 142 -10.21 -0.75 -1.75
N GLU A 143 -11.49 -0.36 -1.77
CA GLU A 143 -12.63 -1.22 -1.45
C GLU A 143 -12.73 -2.46 -2.35
N ILE A 144 -12.41 -2.35 -3.63
CA ILE A 144 -12.41 -3.49 -4.55
C ILE A 144 -11.25 -4.44 -4.25
N GLY A 145 -10.06 -3.89 -4.03
CA GLY A 145 -8.87 -4.68 -3.66
C GLY A 145 -9.02 -5.36 -2.30
N PHE A 146 -9.74 -4.72 -1.36
CA PHE A 146 -10.14 -5.36 -0.10
C PHE A 146 -10.96 -6.63 -0.37
N ALA A 147 -12.04 -6.53 -1.14
CA ALA A 147 -12.89 -7.69 -1.44
C ALA A 147 -12.11 -8.79 -2.19
N GLN A 148 -11.25 -8.43 -3.15
CA GLN A 148 -10.36 -9.39 -3.83
C GLN A 148 -9.42 -10.10 -2.85
N THR A 149 -8.86 -9.37 -1.88
CA THR A 149 -8.02 -9.94 -0.81
C THR A 149 -8.83 -10.96 -0.01
N ILE A 150 -10.06 -10.63 0.37
CA ILE A 150 -10.94 -11.52 1.14
C ILE A 150 -11.28 -12.80 0.33
N PHE A 151 -11.68 -12.69 -0.93
CA PHE A 151 -12.01 -13.86 -1.74
C PHE A 151 -10.82 -14.77 -2.06
N SER A 152 -9.59 -14.30 -1.83
CA SER A 152 -8.38 -15.11 -1.91
C SER A 152 -7.99 -15.81 -0.60
N LEU A 153 -8.74 -15.60 0.50
CA LEU A 153 -8.49 -16.26 1.78
C LEU A 153 -8.69 -17.78 1.69
N LYS A 154 -7.77 -18.50 2.32
CA LYS A 154 -7.95 -19.92 2.61
C LYS A 154 -8.70 -20.10 3.93
N PRO A 155 -9.47 -21.20 4.10
CA PRO A 155 -10.27 -21.42 5.32
C PRO A 155 -9.46 -21.50 6.62
N ASP A 156 -8.19 -21.81 6.56
CA ASP A 156 -7.29 -22.02 7.69
C ASP A 156 -6.46 -20.78 8.07
N VAL A 157 -6.73 -19.63 7.44
CA VAL A 157 -6.07 -18.36 7.76
C VAL A 157 -6.48 -17.89 9.15
N GLN A 158 -5.46 -17.59 9.98
CA GLN A 158 -5.63 -17.13 11.35
C GLN A 158 -5.51 -15.62 11.47
N ILE A 159 -4.67 -14.99 10.64
CA ILE A 159 -4.44 -13.54 10.63
C ILE A 159 -4.62 -13.00 9.20
N LEU A 160 -5.36 -11.91 9.10
CA LEU A 160 -5.56 -11.15 7.88
C LEU A 160 -5.01 -9.74 8.05
N ILE A 161 -4.07 -9.33 7.21
CA ILE A 161 -3.51 -7.98 7.18
C ILE A 161 -4.07 -7.24 5.95
N VAL A 162 -4.82 -6.15 6.20
CA VAL A 162 -5.44 -5.33 5.16
C VAL A 162 -4.75 -3.97 5.08
N GLU A 163 -4.11 -3.68 3.95
CA GLU A 163 -3.62 -2.33 3.66
C GLU A 163 -4.79 -1.47 3.18
N MET A 164 -4.96 -0.28 3.78
CA MET A 164 -6.02 0.67 3.43
C MET A 164 -5.41 1.99 2.95
N GLY A 165 -5.59 2.28 1.67
CA GLY A 165 -5.28 3.54 1.04
C GLY A 165 -6.49 4.46 1.02
N MET A 166 -6.26 5.75 0.76
CA MET A 166 -7.33 6.72 0.52
C MET A 166 -6.82 7.88 -0.35
N ARG A 167 -7.73 8.54 -1.00
CA ARG A 167 -7.57 9.81 -1.71
C ARG A 167 -8.47 10.91 -1.12
N GLY A 168 -9.48 10.54 -0.34
CA GLY A 168 -10.45 11.43 0.28
C GLY A 168 -10.97 10.90 1.60
N LEU A 169 -11.81 11.70 2.27
CA LEU A 169 -12.57 11.30 3.44
C LEU A 169 -13.57 10.20 3.09
N ASN A 170 -13.91 9.36 4.06
CA ASN A 170 -14.87 8.25 4.00
C ASN A 170 -14.45 7.06 3.10
N GLU A 171 -13.27 7.08 2.49
CA GLU A 171 -12.79 5.94 1.70
C GLU A 171 -12.27 4.81 2.60
N ILE A 172 -11.53 5.15 3.66
CA ILE A 172 -11.12 4.16 4.68
C ILE A 172 -12.32 3.71 5.48
N ASP A 173 -13.24 4.62 5.85
CA ASP A 173 -14.48 4.29 6.55
C ASP A 173 -15.28 3.23 5.81
N LEU A 174 -15.43 3.38 4.49
CA LEU A 174 -16.10 2.38 3.65
C LEU A 174 -15.45 0.99 3.78
N ILE A 175 -14.12 0.91 3.73
CA ILE A 175 -13.42 -0.38 3.80
C ILE A 175 -13.52 -0.96 5.21
N VAL A 176 -13.29 -0.15 6.23
CA VAL A 176 -13.23 -0.61 7.61
C VAL A 176 -14.59 -1.08 8.14
N LYS A 177 -15.69 -0.54 7.61
CA LYS A 177 -17.06 -1.00 7.87
C LYS A 177 -17.27 -2.48 7.51
N TYR A 178 -16.60 -2.97 6.48
CA TYR A 178 -16.66 -4.38 6.06
C TYR A 178 -15.49 -5.21 6.62
N ALA A 179 -14.35 -4.59 6.89
CA ALA A 179 -13.20 -5.25 7.46
C ALA A 179 -13.37 -5.57 8.95
N ASN A 180 -14.00 -4.68 9.75
CA ASN A 180 -14.16 -4.76 11.20
C ASN A 180 -12.87 -5.24 11.89
N PRO A 181 -11.76 -4.48 11.85
CA PRO A 181 -10.49 -4.94 12.35
C PRO A 181 -10.45 -5.08 13.87
N ASN A 182 -9.63 -6.03 14.35
CA ASN A 182 -9.30 -6.17 15.77
C ASN A 182 -8.18 -5.20 16.17
N TYR A 183 -7.25 -4.98 15.22
CA TYR A 183 -6.10 -4.10 15.37
C TYR A 183 -6.02 -3.14 14.21
N SER A 184 -5.63 -1.90 14.47
CA SER A 184 -5.34 -0.90 13.44
C SER A 184 -3.94 -0.34 13.63
N ILE A 185 -3.26 -0.02 12.52
CA ILE A 185 -1.93 0.60 12.52
C ILE A 185 -2.00 1.88 11.69
N ILE A 186 -1.57 3.00 12.28
CA ILE A 186 -1.39 4.27 11.59
C ILE A 186 0.11 4.61 11.60
N THR A 187 0.77 4.44 10.46
CA THR A 187 2.22 4.60 10.37
C THR A 187 2.67 6.05 10.58
N ASN A 188 1.96 6.99 9.99
CA ASN A 188 2.18 8.44 10.12
C ASN A 188 1.06 9.22 9.42
N VAL A 189 1.00 10.54 9.73
CA VAL A 189 0.17 11.53 9.04
C VAL A 189 1.08 12.64 8.53
N LEU A 190 1.36 12.63 7.23
CA LEU A 190 2.24 13.54 6.51
C LEU A 190 1.47 14.22 5.37
N THR A 191 2.16 14.85 4.42
CA THR A 191 1.57 15.66 3.35
C THR A 191 1.02 14.87 2.14
N ALA A 192 1.06 13.52 2.16
CA ALA A 192 0.48 12.72 1.07
C ALA A 192 -1.02 13.04 0.90
N HIS A 193 -1.46 13.31 -0.34
CA HIS A 193 -2.82 13.72 -0.71
C HIS A 193 -3.25 15.10 -0.19
N ILE A 194 -2.29 15.97 0.19
CA ILE A 194 -2.58 17.32 0.72
C ILE A 194 -3.38 18.15 -0.28
N GLY A 195 -3.12 18.00 -1.58
CA GLY A 195 -3.84 18.73 -2.63
C GLY A 195 -5.33 18.37 -2.74
N ARG A 196 -5.75 17.21 -2.24
CA ARG A 196 -7.15 16.78 -2.23
C ARG A 196 -7.85 17.09 -0.92
N LEU A 197 -7.14 16.95 0.19
CA LEU A 197 -7.70 17.10 1.54
C LEU A 197 -7.48 18.50 2.13
N GLY A 198 -6.60 19.29 1.54
CA GLY A 198 -6.37 20.69 1.88
C GLY A 198 -5.51 20.91 3.11
N SER A 199 -5.56 20.04 4.12
CA SER A 199 -4.78 20.19 5.33
C SER A 199 -4.32 18.87 5.94
N ARG A 200 -3.30 18.93 6.81
CA ARG A 200 -2.80 17.77 7.56
C ARG A 200 -3.84 17.24 8.55
N GLU A 201 -4.68 18.11 9.09
CA GLU A 201 -5.80 17.78 9.97
C GLU A 201 -6.84 16.91 9.25
N ASN A 202 -7.19 17.25 8.02
CA ASN A 202 -8.10 16.45 7.21
C ASN A 202 -7.48 15.10 6.80
N ILE A 203 -6.16 15.06 6.55
CA ILE A 203 -5.44 13.81 6.33
C ILE A 203 -5.48 12.93 7.58
N ALA A 204 -5.32 13.51 8.78
CA ALA A 204 -5.43 12.80 10.04
C ALA A 204 -6.83 12.23 10.24
N LYS A 205 -7.89 13.04 10.04
CA LYS A 205 -9.29 12.57 10.09
C LYS A 205 -9.51 11.38 9.18
N ALA A 206 -9.12 11.48 7.90
CA ALA A 206 -9.30 10.40 6.94
C ALA A 206 -8.53 9.12 7.32
N LYS A 207 -7.32 9.24 7.89
CA LYS A 207 -6.56 8.04 8.29
C LYS A 207 -7.08 7.44 9.59
N CYS A 208 -7.55 8.25 10.53
CA CYS A 208 -8.14 7.77 11.79
C CYS A 208 -9.49 7.06 11.57
N GLU A 209 -10.13 7.19 10.40
CA GLU A 209 -11.27 6.34 10.01
C GLU A 209 -10.96 4.84 10.16
N VAL A 210 -9.69 4.43 10.08
CA VAL A 210 -9.26 3.04 10.28
C VAL A 210 -9.60 2.50 11.67
N THR A 211 -9.87 3.37 12.63
CA THR A 211 -10.29 3.01 13.99
C THR A 211 -11.81 2.86 14.15
N HIS A 212 -12.59 3.19 13.11
CA HIS A 212 -14.01 2.96 13.13
C HIS A 212 -14.34 1.46 13.01
N TYR A 213 -15.51 1.06 13.50
CA TYR A 213 -16.03 -0.31 13.41
C TYR A 213 -15.09 -1.42 13.92
N MET A 214 -14.14 -1.10 14.80
CA MET A 214 -13.23 -2.10 15.37
C MET A 214 -13.97 -3.12 16.24
N LYS A 215 -13.55 -4.38 16.15
CA LYS A 215 -13.96 -5.48 17.04
C LYS A 215 -12.96 -5.65 18.18
N GLU A 216 -13.39 -6.22 19.31
CA GLU A 216 -12.48 -6.56 20.40
C GLU A 216 -11.27 -7.39 19.91
N PRO A 217 -10.04 -7.08 20.43
CA PRO A 217 -9.74 -6.22 21.59
C PRO A 217 -9.53 -4.72 21.28
N LYS A 218 -10.02 -4.18 20.18
CA LYS A 218 -9.99 -2.76 19.77
C LYS A 218 -8.69 -2.05 20.12
N THR A 219 -7.59 -2.47 19.52
CA THR A 219 -6.27 -1.87 19.79
C THR A 219 -5.73 -1.13 18.58
N ALA A 220 -5.44 0.15 18.74
CA ALA A 220 -4.78 0.98 17.73
C ALA A 220 -3.29 1.17 18.07
N ILE A 221 -2.40 0.80 17.16
CA ILE A 221 -0.97 0.97 17.27
C ILE A 221 -0.58 2.13 16.34
N VAL A 222 -0.20 3.25 16.90
CA VAL A 222 -0.07 4.49 16.14
C VAL A 222 1.26 5.18 16.40
N ASN A 223 1.73 5.89 15.40
CA ASN A 223 2.85 6.81 15.61
C ASN A 223 2.49 7.82 16.70
N ASN A 224 3.44 8.14 17.57
CA ASN A 224 3.28 9.11 18.66
C ASN A 224 3.22 10.55 18.12
N ASP A 225 2.20 10.85 17.35
CA ASP A 225 1.93 12.16 16.77
C ASP A 225 0.64 12.71 17.37
N PRO A 226 0.64 13.88 18.03
CA PRO A 226 -0.54 14.49 18.64
C PRO A 226 -1.75 14.54 17.69
N ILE A 227 -1.53 14.86 16.42
CA ILE A 227 -2.61 14.95 15.43
C ILE A 227 -3.32 13.60 15.19
N ILE A 228 -2.63 12.47 15.36
CA ILE A 228 -3.24 11.15 15.28
C ILE A 228 -4.05 10.89 16.55
N LEU A 229 -3.45 11.14 17.71
CA LEU A 229 -4.05 10.87 19.01
C LEU A 229 -5.34 11.67 19.23
N GLU A 230 -5.37 12.93 18.82
CA GLU A 230 -6.54 13.82 18.90
C GLU A 230 -7.70 13.40 17.98
N ASN A 231 -7.40 12.68 16.89
CA ASN A 231 -8.40 12.22 15.93
C ASN A 231 -8.91 10.79 16.18
N ILE A 232 -8.40 10.06 17.20
CA ILE A 232 -8.98 8.80 17.67
C ILE A 232 -10.05 9.14 18.73
N THR A 233 -11.31 9.14 18.30
CA THR A 233 -12.42 9.66 19.14
C THR A 233 -13.09 8.63 20.01
N ASP A 234 -13.06 7.32 19.66
CA ASP A 234 -13.63 6.25 20.49
C ASP A 234 -12.68 5.94 21.66
N LYS A 235 -13.13 6.33 22.87
CA LYS A 235 -12.38 6.13 24.13
C LYS A 235 -12.26 4.66 24.56
N ASN A 236 -13.01 3.74 23.94
CA ASN A 236 -12.89 2.31 24.23
C ASN A 236 -11.76 1.65 23.44
N ILE A 237 -11.06 2.38 22.59
CA ILE A 237 -9.90 1.87 21.86
C ILE A 237 -8.67 1.95 22.77
N ASN A 238 -8.00 0.82 22.92
CA ASN A 238 -6.70 0.77 23.56
C ASN A 238 -5.65 1.34 22.58
N VAL A 239 -5.05 2.48 22.90
CA VAL A 239 -4.05 3.14 22.04
C VAL A 239 -2.65 2.83 22.55
N ILE A 240 -1.84 2.25 21.67
CA ILE A 240 -0.42 1.98 21.91
C ILE A 240 0.39 2.82 20.93
N THR A 241 1.31 3.61 21.44
CA THR A 241 2.16 4.48 20.60
C THR A 241 3.52 3.84 20.34
N PHE A 242 4.07 4.10 19.14
CA PHE A 242 5.46 3.86 18.81
C PHE A 242 6.12 5.16 18.32
N ASP A 243 7.40 5.32 18.62
CA ASP A 243 8.13 6.54 18.29
C ASP A 243 9.60 6.22 18.03
N ILE A 244 10.16 6.85 17.00
CA ILE A 244 11.59 6.76 16.70
C ILE A 244 12.45 7.46 17.77
N ASN A 245 11.88 8.37 18.52
CA ASN A 245 12.51 9.04 19.65
C ASN A 245 12.25 8.33 20.99
N SER A 246 11.70 7.12 20.98
CA SER A 246 11.45 6.36 22.20
C SER A 246 12.73 6.14 23.00
N PRO A 247 12.73 6.37 24.32
CA PRO A 247 13.88 6.07 25.19
C PRO A 247 14.24 4.59 25.21
N ASN A 248 13.31 3.72 24.81
CA ASN A 248 13.52 2.28 24.71
C ASN A 248 14.15 1.85 23.36
N LEU A 249 14.42 2.78 22.46
CA LEU A 249 15.03 2.52 21.16
C LEU A 249 16.47 3.04 21.13
N LYS A 250 17.40 2.18 20.72
CA LYS A 250 18.78 2.53 20.45
C LYS A 250 19.19 2.02 19.08
N ILE A 251 19.42 2.93 18.13
CA ILE A 251 19.96 2.58 16.82
C ILE A 251 21.47 2.31 16.99
N ILE A 252 21.90 1.11 16.62
CA ILE A 252 23.29 0.65 16.77
C ILE A 252 24.08 0.91 15.52
N SER A 253 23.57 0.48 14.36
CA SER A 253 24.19 0.76 13.05
C SER A 253 23.15 0.87 11.93
N GLN A 254 23.50 1.64 10.92
CA GLN A 254 22.83 1.68 9.64
C GLN A 254 23.88 1.60 8.54
N GLU A 255 23.82 0.56 7.76
CA GLU A 255 24.75 0.25 6.68
C GLU A 255 23.94 -0.03 5.41
N GLU A 256 24.59 -0.13 4.27
CA GLU A 256 23.93 -0.51 3.01
C GLU A 256 23.16 -1.82 3.20
N SER A 257 21.86 -1.79 2.91
CA SER A 257 20.93 -2.91 3.01
C SER A 257 20.79 -3.52 4.41
N LYS A 258 21.13 -2.76 5.47
CA LYS A 258 21.05 -3.29 6.84
C LYS A 258 20.85 -2.19 7.88
N SER A 259 19.96 -2.44 8.83
CA SER A 259 19.82 -1.68 10.07
C SER A 259 19.88 -2.61 11.27
N VAL A 260 20.59 -2.21 12.34
CA VAL A 260 20.65 -2.93 13.62
C VAL A 260 20.24 -1.97 14.73
N PHE A 261 19.29 -2.38 15.53
CA PHE A 261 18.79 -1.57 16.65
C PHE A 261 18.34 -2.45 17.81
N GLU A 262 18.37 -1.87 19.00
CA GLU A 262 17.82 -2.45 20.21
C GLU A 262 16.49 -1.76 20.54
N TYR A 263 15.46 -2.52 20.86
CA TYR A 263 14.18 -2.00 21.31
C TYR A 263 13.63 -2.86 22.44
N LYS A 264 13.23 -2.21 23.56
CA LYS A 264 12.75 -2.92 24.77
C LYS A 264 13.71 -4.05 25.21
N ASN A 265 15.01 -3.76 25.24
CA ASN A 265 16.11 -4.68 25.61
C ASN A 265 16.23 -5.93 24.70
N ASN A 266 15.75 -5.88 23.48
CA ASN A 266 15.93 -6.93 22.49
C ASN A 266 16.59 -6.37 21.24
N LEU A 267 17.53 -7.16 20.67
CA LEU A 267 18.25 -6.82 19.45
C LEU A 267 17.44 -7.24 18.22
N TYR A 268 17.29 -6.32 17.26
CA TYR A 268 16.62 -6.55 15.99
C TYR A 268 17.51 -6.16 14.82
N LYS A 269 17.36 -6.88 13.73
CA LYS A 269 18.03 -6.61 12.45
C LYS A 269 17.00 -6.50 11.34
N LEU A 270 17.20 -5.55 10.44
CA LEU A 270 16.44 -5.38 9.20
C LEU A 270 17.37 -5.47 8.01
N ASN A 271 16.95 -6.15 6.95
CA ASN A 271 17.65 -6.18 5.67
C ASN A 271 17.27 -4.98 4.79
N ILE A 272 17.15 -3.82 5.41
CA ILE A 272 16.88 -2.54 4.79
C ILE A 272 17.40 -1.43 5.70
N GLU A 273 17.92 -0.36 5.14
CA GLU A 273 18.36 0.83 5.85
C GLU A 273 17.25 1.87 6.00
N GLY A 274 17.56 2.89 6.78
CA GLY A 274 16.73 4.07 6.98
C GLY A 274 15.93 4.06 8.28
N VAL A 275 16.03 5.18 9.00
CA VAL A 275 15.35 5.39 10.28
C VAL A 275 13.83 5.20 10.18
N TYR A 276 13.23 5.62 9.06
CA TYR A 276 11.81 5.43 8.82
C TYR A 276 11.41 3.94 8.67
N ASN A 277 12.32 3.07 8.22
CA ASN A 277 12.07 1.62 8.19
C ASN A 277 12.17 1.01 9.58
N ILE A 278 13.07 1.50 10.43
CA ILE A 278 13.07 1.14 11.86
C ILE A 278 11.74 1.54 12.48
N GLN A 279 11.24 2.75 12.22
CA GLN A 279 9.95 3.22 12.72
C GLN A 279 8.78 2.33 12.27
N ASN A 280 8.77 1.90 11.00
CA ASN A 280 7.78 0.93 10.52
C ASN A 280 7.88 -0.40 11.28
N ALA A 281 9.11 -0.88 11.56
CA ALA A 281 9.34 -2.11 12.29
C ALA A 281 8.87 -2.05 13.75
N LEU A 282 8.96 -0.88 14.41
CA LEU A 282 8.46 -0.72 15.79
C LEU A 282 6.98 -1.10 15.89
N SER A 283 6.16 -0.71 14.91
CA SER A 283 4.74 -1.07 14.89
C SER A 283 4.51 -2.59 14.76
N ALA A 284 5.37 -3.27 13.97
CA ALA A 284 5.32 -4.72 13.82
C ALA A 284 5.79 -5.44 15.08
N ILE A 285 6.79 -4.90 15.79
CA ILE A 285 7.27 -5.42 17.08
C ILE A 285 6.15 -5.30 18.13
N GLU A 286 5.53 -4.12 18.25
CA GLU A 286 4.45 -3.90 19.21
C GLU A 286 3.30 -4.90 19.01
N LEU A 287 2.82 -5.04 17.76
CA LEU A 287 1.75 -5.99 17.47
C LEU A 287 2.19 -7.44 17.67
N GLY A 288 3.42 -7.79 17.31
CA GLY A 288 3.98 -9.13 17.55
C GLY A 288 3.95 -9.50 19.02
N LEU A 289 4.37 -8.59 19.91
CA LEU A 289 4.36 -8.78 21.37
C LEU A 289 2.92 -8.94 21.90
N ILE A 290 1.97 -8.12 21.43
CA ILE A 290 0.54 -8.21 21.81
C ILE A 290 -0.03 -9.57 21.41
N LEU A 291 0.31 -10.06 20.22
CA LEU A 291 -0.11 -11.37 19.71
C LEU A 291 0.74 -12.54 20.24
N LYS A 292 1.53 -12.28 21.31
CA LYS A 292 2.25 -13.32 22.03
C LYS A 292 3.32 -14.04 21.20
N LEU A 293 3.94 -13.37 20.25
CA LEU A 293 5.20 -13.84 19.67
C LEU A 293 6.32 -13.57 20.65
N SER A 294 7.27 -14.50 20.72
CA SER A 294 8.50 -14.27 21.47
C SER A 294 9.38 -13.22 20.77
N PRO A 295 10.25 -12.49 21.50
CA PRO A 295 11.20 -11.57 20.87
C PRO A 295 12.06 -12.21 19.79
N LYS A 296 12.38 -13.51 19.93
CA LYS A 296 13.14 -14.27 18.94
C LYS A 296 12.33 -14.49 17.64
N GLU A 297 11.07 -14.87 17.75
CA GLU A 297 10.19 -15.00 16.58
C GLU A 297 10.05 -13.65 15.84
N ILE A 298 9.87 -12.56 16.59
CA ILE A 298 9.79 -11.21 16.01
C ILE A 298 11.11 -10.85 15.30
N ALA A 299 12.25 -11.10 15.95
CA ALA A 299 13.56 -10.81 15.38
C ALA A 299 13.81 -11.61 14.09
N ASN A 300 13.48 -12.91 14.08
CA ASN A 300 13.57 -13.75 12.89
C ASN A 300 12.71 -13.20 11.75
N GLY A 301 11.44 -12.84 12.03
CA GLY A 301 10.55 -12.30 11.03
C GLY A 301 11.03 -10.97 10.45
N LEU A 302 11.64 -10.10 11.25
CA LEU A 302 12.23 -8.84 10.76
C LEU A 302 13.51 -9.08 9.94
N GLU A 303 14.34 -10.05 10.30
CA GLU A 303 15.55 -10.41 9.56
C GLU A 303 15.21 -11.11 8.21
N GLU A 304 14.11 -11.88 8.15
CA GLU A 304 13.61 -12.51 6.93
C GLU A 304 12.88 -11.53 5.99
N PHE A 305 12.48 -10.36 6.50
CA PHE A 305 11.82 -9.35 5.69
C PHE A 305 12.69 -8.93 4.51
N LYS A 306 12.08 -8.85 3.32
CA LYS A 306 12.73 -8.33 2.10
C LYS A 306 11.95 -7.13 1.58
N PRO A 307 12.64 -6.05 1.18
CA PRO A 307 11.99 -4.92 0.51
C PRO A 307 11.15 -5.40 -0.69
N PHE A 308 10.00 -4.81 -0.88
CA PHE A 308 9.07 -5.21 -1.93
C PHE A 308 8.87 -4.10 -2.95
N GLY A 309 9.04 -4.45 -4.23
CA GLY A 309 8.83 -3.54 -5.34
C GLY A 309 9.90 -2.45 -5.41
N MET A 310 9.51 -1.26 -5.89
CA MET A 310 10.37 -0.09 -6.08
C MET A 310 10.39 0.79 -4.82
N ARG A 311 10.66 0.18 -3.65
CA ARG A 311 10.70 0.86 -2.34
C ARG A 311 12.05 0.60 -1.71
N TRP A 312 12.97 1.54 -1.93
CA TRP A 312 14.35 1.43 -1.47
C TRP A 312 15.02 0.12 -1.93
N ASN A 313 14.88 -0.21 -3.21
CA ASN A 313 15.51 -1.39 -3.79
C ASN A 313 16.93 -1.04 -4.23
N VAL A 314 17.92 -1.70 -3.65
CA VAL A 314 19.35 -1.46 -3.95
C VAL A 314 19.81 -2.48 -4.98
N GLU A 315 20.28 -1.99 -6.12
CA GLU A 315 20.80 -2.80 -7.22
C GLU A 315 22.21 -2.37 -7.58
N LYS A 316 23.08 -3.33 -7.92
CA LYS A 316 24.47 -3.09 -8.28
C LYS A 316 24.71 -3.41 -9.75
N TYR A 317 25.46 -2.55 -10.40
CA TYR A 317 25.78 -2.59 -11.83
C TYR A 317 27.28 -2.37 -12.07
N ASN A 318 27.76 -2.66 -13.27
CA ASN A 318 29.15 -2.42 -13.70
C ASN A 318 30.16 -3.01 -12.70
N ASP A 319 30.12 -4.31 -12.45
CA ASP A 319 31.00 -4.99 -11.49
C ASP A 319 30.98 -4.34 -10.10
N ASN A 320 29.81 -3.95 -9.62
CA ASN A 320 29.56 -3.26 -8.34
C ASN A 320 30.14 -1.83 -8.22
N LYS A 321 30.56 -1.21 -9.32
CA LYS A 321 31.02 0.19 -9.31
C LYS A 321 29.87 1.19 -9.24
N LEU A 322 28.68 0.81 -9.72
CA LEU A 322 27.48 1.64 -9.70
C LEU A 322 26.43 1.00 -8.82
N THR A 323 25.98 1.72 -7.80
CA THR A 323 24.86 1.34 -6.94
C THR A 323 23.66 2.21 -7.28
N ILE A 324 22.52 1.61 -7.59
CA ILE A 324 21.26 2.32 -7.81
C ILE A 324 20.30 1.99 -6.66
N VAL A 325 19.86 3.02 -5.96
CA VAL A 325 18.78 2.95 -4.96
C VAL A 325 17.49 3.38 -5.65
N ASN A 326 16.64 2.40 -5.96
CA ASN A 326 15.38 2.62 -6.63
C ASN A 326 14.26 2.76 -5.58
N ASP A 327 13.76 3.99 -5.38
CA ASP A 327 12.63 4.31 -4.48
C ASP A 327 11.53 5.08 -5.25
N CYS A 328 11.21 4.61 -6.46
CA CYS A 328 10.31 5.31 -7.40
C CYS A 328 8.87 4.79 -7.38
N TYR A 329 8.43 4.07 -6.35
CA TYR A 329 7.04 3.64 -6.25
C TYR A 329 6.07 4.82 -6.08
N ASN A 330 6.43 5.81 -5.26
CA ASN A 330 5.68 7.05 -5.09
C ASN A 330 6.56 8.14 -4.46
N ALA A 331 6.15 9.41 -4.63
CA ALA A 331 6.84 10.56 -4.07
C ALA A 331 5.86 11.58 -3.51
N ASN A 332 6.18 12.10 -2.32
CA ASN A 332 5.62 13.29 -1.71
C ASN A 332 6.74 14.02 -0.97
N PRO A 333 6.56 15.29 -0.56
CA PRO A 333 7.61 16.09 0.05
C PRO A 333 8.34 15.42 1.21
N ASP A 334 7.60 14.80 2.13
CA ASP A 334 8.17 14.15 3.32
C ASP A 334 8.97 12.90 2.94
N SER A 335 8.43 12.05 2.06
CA SER A 335 9.11 10.83 1.62
C SER A 335 10.35 11.12 0.78
N MET A 336 10.34 12.20 0.00
CA MET A 336 11.51 12.67 -0.74
C MET A 336 12.62 13.10 0.23
N LYS A 337 12.30 13.98 1.19
CA LYS A 337 13.27 14.46 2.20
C LYS A 337 13.83 13.29 3.03
N ALA A 338 12.99 12.34 3.45
CA ALA A 338 13.42 11.17 4.21
C ALA A 338 14.36 10.26 3.41
N ALA A 339 14.03 9.95 2.15
CA ALA A 339 14.86 9.13 1.28
C ALA A 339 16.23 9.79 1.00
N ILE A 340 16.23 11.08 0.70
CA ILE A 340 17.46 11.85 0.44
C ILE A 340 18.36 11.87 1.68
N LYS A 341 17.80 12.13 2.86
CA LYS A 341 18.54 12.12 4.12
C LYS A 341 19.19 10.75 4.36
N THR A 342 18.42 9.68 4.26
CA THR A 342 18.92 8.31 4.42
C THR A 342 20.01 7.98 3.39
N PHE A 343 19.83 8.38 2.13
CA PHE A 343 20.81 8.15 1.08
C PHE A 343 22.16 8.78 1.43
N PHE A 344 22.19 10.02 1.89
CA PHE A 344 23.43 10.69 2.29
C PHE A 344 24.00 10.18 3.61
N GLU A 345 23.20 9.63 4.50
CA GLU A 345 23.69 8.97 5.71
C GLU A 345 24.44 7.67 5.40
N ILE A 346 23.97 6.88 4.44
CA ILE A 346 24.55 5.59 4.05
C ILE A 346 25.74 5.76 3.12
N TYR A 347 25.64 6.65 2.14
CA TYR A 347 26.64 6.81 1.06
C TYR A 347 27.54 8.04 1.27
N LYS A 348 27.90 8.32 2.52
CA LYS A 348 28.82 9.42 2.88
C LYS A 348 30.15 9.29 2.13
N ASN A 349 30.70 10.44 1.72
CA ASN A 349 32.05 10.53 1.08
C ASN A 349 32.22 9.68 -0.19
N LYS A 350 31.13 9.44 -0.89
CA LYS A 350 31.13 8.72 -2.18
C LYS A 350 30.58 9.63 -3.26
N LYS A 351 30.83 9.28 -4.52
CA LYS A 351 30.22 9.96 -5.67
C LYS A 351 28.71 9.69 -5.66
N ASN A 352 27.92 10.73 -5.48
CA ASN A 352 26.48 10.65 -5.30
C ASN A 352 25.72 11.44 -6.35
N VAL A 353 24.71 10.81 -6.95
CA VAL A 353 23.82 11.39 -7.96
C VAL A 353 22.38 11.27 -7.50
N LEU A 354 21.63 12.34 -7.63
CA LEU A 354 20.19 12.34 -7.39
C LEU A 354 19.43 12.43 -8.72
N VAL A 355 18.48 11.52 -8.94
CA VAL A 355 17.56 11.50 -10.08
C VAL A 355 16.15 11.65 -9.53
N LEU A 356 15.61 12.86 -9.60
CA LEU A 356 14.35 13.23 -8.93
C LEU A 356 13.30 13.66 -9.96
N GLY A 357 12.09 13.11 -9.83
CA GLY A 357 10.95 13.44 -10.67
C GLY A 357 9.86 14.19 -9.94
N ASP A 358 8.73 14.40 -10.64
CA ASP A 358 7.58 15.11 -10.11
C ASP A 358 6.96 14.38 -8.92
N MET A 359 6.53 15.18 -7.95
CA MET A 359 5.67 14.75 -6.84
C MET A 359 4.21 15.05 -7.21
N GLY A 360 3.35 14.04 -7.15
CA GLY A 360 1.93 14.17 -7.50
C GLY A 360 1.03 14.51 -6.31
N GLU A 361 -0.21 14.91 -6.62
CA GLU A 361 -1.32 15.10 -5.67
C GLU A 361 -1.08 16.20 -4.62
N LEU A 362 -0.30 17.24 -4.97
CA LEU A 362 0.07 18.35 -4.08
C LEU A 362 -0.86 19.58 -4.21
N GLY A 363 -1.74 19.59 -5.24
CA GLY A 363 -2.69 20.67 -5.47
C GLY A 363 -2.02 22.00 -5.85
N GLU A 364 -2.61 23.13 -5.46
CA GLU A 364 -2.16 24.46 -5.87
C GLU A 364 -0.72 24.80 -5.42
N ASN A 365 -0.23 24.12 -4.37
CA ASN A 365 1.10 24.36 -3.81
C ASN A 365 2.19 23.45 -4.43
N GLU A 366 1.92 22.73 -5.52
CA GLU A 366 2.85 21.78 -6.10
C GLU A 366 4.21 22.41 -6.45
N ILE A 367 4.24 23.61 -7.03
CA ILE A 367 5.47 24.35 -7.35
C ILE A 367 6.23 24.68 -6.07
N VAL A 368 5.54 25.12 -5.02
CA VAL A 368 6.16 25.50 -3.74
C VAL A 368 6.87 24.31 -3.12
N TYR A 369 6.21 23.15 -3.04
CA TYR A 369 6.81 21.94 -2.48
C TYR A 369 8.02 21.45 -3.28
N HIS A 370 8.02 21.58 -4.61
CA HIS A 370 9.17 21.22 -5.42
C HIS A 370 10.34 22.19 -5.19
N ARG A 371 10.08 23.50 -5.04
CA ARG A 371 11.12 24.48 -4.69
C ARG A 371 11.70 24.22 -3.30
N GLU A 372 10.87 23.99 -2.30
CA GLU A 372 11.31 23.63 -0.94
C GLU A 372 12.21 22.39 -0.94
N LEU A 373 11.90 21.39 -1.77
CA LEU A 373 12.77 20.21 -1.92
C LEU A 373 14.13 20.61 -2.53
N GLY A 374 14.15 21.49 -3.54
CA GLY A 374 15.39 22.01 -4.12
C GLY A 374 16.23 22.80 -3.10
N GLU A 375 15.58 23.60 -2.26
CA GLU A 375 16.22 24.32 -1.15
C GLU A 375 16.76 23.34 -0.10
N PHE A 376 16.01 22.30 0.24
CA PHE A 376 16.44 21.24 1.17
C PHE A 376 17.71 20.53 0.70
N LEU A 377 17.88 20.32 -0.61
CA LEU A 377 19.09 19.72 -1.18
C LEU A 377 20.36 20.54 -0.89
N ASN A 378 20.23 21.83 -0.64
CA ASN A 378 21.40 22.70 -0.35
C ASN A 378 22.08 22.40 1.01
N ASN A 379 21.49 21.51 1.82
CA ASN A 379 22.10 21.02 3.06
C ASN A 379 23.05 19.84 2.85
N PHE A 380 23.20 19.34 1.61
CA PHE A 380 23.99 18.16 1.28
C PHE A 380 25.01 18.48 0.19
N GLU A 381 26.14 17.81 0.27
CA GLU A 381 27.16 17.79 -0.81
C GLU A 381 26.98 16.55 -1.67
N PHE A 382 26.85 16.73 -2.98
CA PHE A 382 26.70 15.65 -3.96
C PHE A 382 27.12 16.10 -5.36
N ASP A 383 27.45 15.12 -6.21
CA ASP A 383 28.10 15.38 -7.48
C ASP A 383 27.14 15.92 -8.55
N THR A 384 25.97 15.32 -8.71
CA THR A 384 25.06 15.67 -9.80
C THR A 384 23.60 15.62 -9.38
N LEU A 385 22.84 16.62 -9.77
CA LEU A 385 21.39 16.65 -9.70
C LEU A 385 20.78 16.47 -11.09
N ILE A 386 19.99 15.43 -11.28
CA ILE A 386 19.17 15.22 -12.47
C ILE A 386 17.72 15.35 -12.06
N THR A 387 16.98 16.20 -12.74
CA THR A 387 15.53 16.35 -12.52
C THR A 387 14.78 16.04 -13.81
N ILE A 388 13.63 15.36 -13.68
CA ILE A 388 12.81 14.93 -14.82
C ILE A 388 11.36 15.28 -14.57
N GLY A 389 10.73 15.96 -15.51
CA GLY A 389 9.32 16.33 -15.46
C GLY A 389 9.08 17.82 -15.24
N HIS A 390 7.84 18.21 -15.50
CA HIS A 390 7.46 19.64 -15.54
C HIS A 390 7.63 20.34 -14.17
N LEU A 391 7.24 19.67 -13.09
CA LEU A 391 7.31 20.23 -11.74
C LEU A 391 8.71 20.12 -11.14
N ALA A 392 9.42 19.02 -11.41
CA ALA A 392 10.78 18.78 -10.93
C ALA A 392 11.80 19.82 -11.43
N LYS A 393 11.47 20.57 -12.49
CA LYS A 393 12.24 21.74 -12.91
C LYS A 393 12.41 22.75 -11.77
N ASN A 394 11.42 22.88 -10.90
CA ASN A 394 11.49 23.81 -9.74
C ASN A 394 12.48 23.32 -8.67
N ILE A 395 12.68 22.00 -8.52
CA ILE A 395 13.75 21.43 -7.67
C ILE A 395 15.11 21.88 -8.23
N ASN A 396 15.29 21.73 -9.56
CA ASN A 396 16.52 22.11 -10.24
C ASN A 396 16.84 23.60 -10.06
N ILE A 397 15.85 24.46 -10.26
CA ILE A 397 16.02 25.92 -10.14
C ILE A 397 16.42 26.31 -8.70
N ALA A 398 15.79 25.77 -7.68
CA ALA A 398 16.02 26.12 -6.28
C ALA A 398 17.31 25.50 -5.68
N SER A 399 17.83 24.41 -6.28
CA SER A 399 19.09 23.81 -5.88
C SER A 399 20.29 24.69 -6.27
N LYS A 400 21.26 24.83 -5.36
CA LYS A 400 22.54 25.52 -5.58
C LYS A 400 23.63 24.61 -6.15
N ASN A 401 23.35 23.32 -6.37
CA ASN A 401 24.33 22.42 -6.96
C ASN A 401 24.79 22.94 -8.32
N LYS A 402 26.10 22.98 -8.57
CA LYS A 402 26.68 23.51 -9.80
C LYS A 402 26.54 22.56 -10.98
N ASN A 403 26.49 21.26 -10.71
CA ASN A 403 26.34 20.23 -11.72
C ASN A 403 24.89 19.69 -11.71
N LYS A 404 24.00 20.38 -12.40
CA LYS A 404 22.57 20.06 -12.44
C LYS A 404 22.04 20.08 -13.87
N ILE A 405 21.22 19.10 -14.17
CA ILE A 405 20.62 18.89 -15.50
C ILE A 405 19.13 18.67 -15.32
N HIS A 406 18.35 19.17 -16.27
CA HIS A 406 16.91 18.97 -16.29
C HIS A 406 16.48 18.38 -17.63
N PHE A 407 15.60 17.36 -17.58
CA PHE A 407 14.96 16.74 -18.72
C PHE A 407 13.44 16.92 -18.62
N ASN A 408 12.78 17.13 -19.75
CA ASN A 408 11.32 17.27 -19.77
C ASN A 408 10.62 15.91 -19.64
N ASP A 409 11.20 14.87 -20.20
CA ASP A 409 10.66 13.51 -20.15
C ASP A 409 11.73 12.44 -19.87
N LEU A 410 11.22 11.22 -19.63
CA LEU A 410 12.04 10.08 -19.23
C LEU A 410 12.97 9.58 -20.35
N ASN A 411 12.55 9.67 -21.63
CA ASN A 411 13.31 9.11 -22.75
C ASN A 411 14.57 9.90 -23.00
N GLU A 412 14.50 11.25 -22.86
CA GLU A 412 15.68 12.12 -22.96
C GLU A 412 16.74 11.76 -21.91
N CYS A 413 16.28 11.41 -20.71
CA CYS A 413 17.16 11.13 -19.56
C CYS A 413 17.76 9.72 -19.60
N LYS A 414 17.03 8.71 -20.07
CA LYS A 414 17.43 7.29 -20.00
C LYS A 414 18.82 7.04 -20.58
N ASN A 415 19.08 7.53 -21.78
CA ASN A 415 20.37 7.37 -22.45
C ASN A 415 21.48 8.11 -21.69
N TYR A 416 21.19 9.33 -21.20
CA TYR A 416 22.17 10.12 -20.48
C TYR A 416 22.67 9.43 -19.21
N ILE A 417 21.76 8.91 -18.38
CA ILE A 417 22.12 8.31 -17.08
C ILE A 417 23.13 7.17 -17.31
N PHE A 418 22.83 6.23 -18.18
CA PHE A 418 23.66 5.05 -18.37
C PHE A 418 24.92 5.28 -19.23
N ASP A 419 24.91 6.30 -20.06
CA ASP A 419 26.10 6.68 -20.83
C ASP A 419 27.13 7.47 -20.01
N LYS A 420 26.68 8.29 -19.09
CA LYS A 420 27.52 9.22 -18.32
C LYS A 420 27.85 8.79 -16.92
N ILE A 421 26.94 8.00 -16.27
CA ILE A 421 27.13 7.58 -14.88
C ILE A 421 27.53 6.11 -14.85
N LYS A 422 28.83 5.86 -14.78
CA LYS A 422 29.39 4.50 -14.79
C LYS A 422 29.80 3.99 -13.41
N GLU A 423 29.86 4.87 -12.41
CA GLU A 423 30.29 4.57 -11.05
C GLU A 423 29.63 5.51 -10.04
N GLY A 424 29.64 5.11 -8.76
CA GLY A 424 29.07 5.88 -7.66
C GLY A 424 27.71 5.37 -7.23
N ASN A 425 26.95 6.20 -6.57
CA ASN A 425 25.64 5.86 -6.05
C ASN A 425 24.57 6.79 -6.62
N VAL A 426 23.45 6.23 -7.00
CA VAL A 426 22.32 6.96 -7.62
C VAL A 426 21.06 6.71 -6.82
N LEU A 427 20.43 7.77 -6.30
CA LEU A 427 19.07 7.67 -5.78
C LEU A 427 18.08 8.05 -6.88
N ILE A 428 17.13 7.16 -7.18
CA ILE A 428 16.05 7.40 -8.14
C ILE A 428 14.72 7.48 -7.37
N LYS A 429 14.02 8.65 -7.46
CA LYS A 429 12.74 8.82 -6.78
C LYS A 429 11.79 9.76 -7.51
N ALA A 430 10.54 9.30 -7.71
CA ALA A 430 9.46 10.05 -8.35
C ALA A 430 8.08 9.49 -7.97
N SER A 431 7.01 10.21 -8.35
CA SER A 431 5.65 9.70 -8.27
C SER A 431 5.42 8.52 -9.21
N ARG A 432 4.46 7.66 -8.88
CA ARG A 432 4.14 6.44 -9.65
C ARG A 432 3.82 6.72 -11.12
N SER A 433 3.15 7.84 -11.39
CA SER A 433 2.78 8.28 -12.75
C SER A 433 3.97 8.57 -13.67
N MET A 434 5.16 8.78 -13.11
CA MET A 434 6.38 9.07 -13.86
C MET A 434 7.06 7.79 -14.40
N GLU A 435 6.66 6.60 -13.95
CA GLU A 435 7.16 5.30 -14.40
C GLU A 435 8.70 5.18 -14.40
N PHE A 436 9.36 5.71 -13.36
CA PHE A 436 10.83 5.80 -13.27
C PHE A 436 11.54 4.44 -13.24
N GLU A 437 10.83 3.33 -13.01
CA GLU A 437 11.37 1.98 -13.22
C GLU A 437 11.91 1.76 -14.64
N LYS A 438 11.34 2.45 -15.62
CA LYS A 438 11.81 2.39 -17.01
C LYS A 438 13.23 2.91 -17.20
N LEU A 439 13.75 3.72 -16.26
CA LEU A 439 15.15 4.17 -16.30
C LEU A 439 16.13 3.03 -16.12
N THR A 440 15.78 1.99 -15.34
CA THR A 440 16.66 0.84 -15.05
C THR A 440 16.38 -0.37 -15.93
N GLU A 441 15.31 -0.34 -16.73
CA GLU A 441 15.00 -1.41 -17.68
C GLU A 441 16.04 -1.51 -18.79
N GLY A 442 16.60 -2.72 -18.98
CA GLY A 442 17.57 -3.00 -20.05
C GLY A 442 19.02 -2.63 -19.73
N VAL A 443 19.31 -2.21 -18.50
CA VAL A 443 20.70 -2.02 -18.05
C VAL A 443 21.30 -3.40 -17.72
N ALA A 444 22.44 -3.71 -18.29
CA ALA A 444 23.19 -4.92 -17.96
C ALA A 444 23.65 -4.86 -16.49
N LYS A 445 23.31 -5.88 -15.72
CA LYS A 445 23.75 -6.04 -14.32
C LYS A 445 25.20 -6.46 -14.24
#